data_16cfc2643b2768b32b13888a02e15927
#
_entry.id   16cfc2643b2768b32b13888a02e15927
#
_cell.length_a   1.000
_cell.length_b   1.000
_cell.length_c   1.000
_cell.angle_alpha   90.00
_cell.angle_beta   90.00
_cell.angle_gamma   90.00
#
_symmetry.space_group_name_H-M   'P 1'
#
loop_
_entity.id
_entity.type
_entity.pdbx_description
1 polymer ?
#
loop_
_entity_poly.entity_id
_entity_poly.type
_entity_poly.pdbx_seq_one_letter_code
_entity_poly.pdbx_strand_id
1 'polypeptide(L)'
;MKRFRKIGSLLLALTLLAGALSGCGSKKEQESAPAEESGPVEIQELNIAFAPYDASETIMAATEPLCGMLQEKLLEKGYDVKNINLSVGASYEAVGEALSAGSADVGFISGGTYTLYSDDCDVLLSALRSAYSKDSENPADWNDGTPGAYTGDMSTYYRSIILAGPSDKGKALAAKVNAGEELTWEELSDATWTVMSASSTSGYIYPALWLNEHYGKTISDLPNVIQSDSYSTSMARLASGQADIAVGFAHLQYKYADQWNSEFGGTGSVWEDTNVLGVTEGIYNDTVSVSKASAVMTDDFRQAFGEAMIEIGETEEGLAIIQTFAHTGYTFAQDSDYDGERAAQELLKSLS
;
A
#
# COMPACT_ATOMS: atom_id res chain seq x y z
N MET A 1 14.04 -7.92 67.65
CA MET A 1 14.50 -9.08 68.50
C MET A 1 15.05 -10.13 67.56
N LYS A 2 16.34 -10.36 67.70
CA LYS A 2 17.07 -11.62 67.88
C LYS A 2 16.85 -12.64 66.75
N ARG A 3 17.80 -13.04 66.02
CA ARG A 3 19.17 -13.57 66.15
C ARG A 3 19.24 -14.93 65.43
N PHE A 4 20.19 -15.11 64.57
CA PHE A 4 21.38 -15.97 64.57
C PHE A 4 21.14 -17.42 64.11
N ARG A 5 21.93 -18.12 63.37
CA ARG A 5 23.37 -18.32 63.13
C ARG A 5 23.46 -19.66 62.42
N LYS A 6 24.29 -19.98 61.61
CA LYS A 6 25.73 -20.10 61.33
C LYS A 6 26.02 -21.49 60.74
N ILE A 7 26.86 -21.54 59.70
CA ILE A 7 28.19 -22.16 59.60
C ILE A 7 28.21 -23.66 59.26
N GLY A 8 29.05 -24.02 58.29
CA GLY A 8 29.66 -25.30 58.14
C GLY A 8 30.48 -25.46 56.85
N SER A 9 31.69 -24.95 56.90
CA SER A 9 32.80 -25.22 55.96
C SER A 9 33.38 -26.60 56.20
N LEU A 10 34.11 -27.20 55.24
CA LEU A 10 35.43 -27.81 55.28
C LEU A 10 35.67 -28.63 54.03
N LEU A 11 36.58 -28.25 53.13
CA LEU A 11 38.04 -28.36 53.07
C LEU A 11 38.58 -29.78 52.75
N LEU A 12 39.37 -29.75 51.67
CA LEU A 12 40.67 -30.41 51.43
C LEU A 12 40.61 -31.84 50.86
N ALA A 13 41.30 -32.14 49.75
CA ALA A 13 42.74 -32.20 49.63
C ALA A 13 43.23 -32.43 48.20
N LEU A 14 44.32 -31.79 47.93
CA LEU A 14 45.27 -31.94 46.80
C LEU A 14 45.88 -33.34 46.74
N THR A 15 46.14 -33.88 45.53
CA THR A 15 47.40 -34.62 45.27
C THR A 15 47.79 -34.40 43.76
N LEU A 16 48.93 -33.77 43.60
CA LEU A 16 49.75 -33.75 42.37
C LEU A 16 50.43 -35.09 42.22
N LEU A 17 50.51 -35.63 40.99
CA LEU A 17 51.69 -36.38 40.53
C LEU A 17 51.92 -36.15 39.04
N ALA A 18 53.09 -35.67 38.74
CA ALA A 18 53.63 -35.47 37.44
C ALA A 18 54.07 -36.81 36.79
N GLY A 19 53.93 -36.94 35.47
CA GLY A 19 54.46 -37.98 34.67
C GLY A 19 54.49 -37.58 33.22
N ALA A 20 55.62 -37.04 32.79
CA ALA A 20 55.92 -36.85 31.36
C ALA A 20 56.26 -38.22 30.73
N LEU A 21 55.76 -38.45 29.53
CA LEU A 21 56.52 -39.13 28.45
C LEU A 21 55.82 -39.04 27.12
N SER A 22 56.57 -38.70 26.15
CA SER A 22 56.38 -38.50 24.72
C SER A 22 55.57 -39.60 23.99
N GLY A 23 54.71 -39.20 23.08
CA GLY A 23 54.13 -40.05 22.07
C GLY A 23 53.54 -39.23 20.93
N CYS A 24 54.28 -39.17 19.82
CA CYS A 24 53.76 -38.71 18.52
C CYS A 24 52.55 -39.56 18.12
N GLY A 25 51.50 -38.89 17.63
CA GLY A 25 50.45 -39.61 16.91
C GLY A 25 49.22 -38.77 16.62
N SER A 26 49.12 -38.31 15.40
CA SER A 26 47.90 -38.04 14.62
C SER A 26 46.91 -37.01 15.16
N LYS A 27 46.92 -35.84 14.55
CA LYS A 27 45.75 -34.95 14.46
C LYS A 27 44.55 -35.79 14.00
N LYS A 28 43.64 -36.12 14.92
CA LYS A 28 42.25 -36.38 14.53
C LYS A 28 41.65 -35.04 14.17
N GLU A 29 41.42 -34.83 12.89
CA GLU A 29 40.43 -33.85 12.44
C GLU A 29 39.14 -34.20 13.19
N GLN A 30 38.66 -33.24 13.92
CA GLN A 30 37.34 -33.24 14.47
C GLN A 30 36.44 -33.00 13.26
N GLU A 31 35.92 -34.08 12.70
CA GLU A 31 34.84 -34.09 11.74
C GLU A 31 33.68 -33.29 12.42
N SER A 32 33.46 -32.07 11.96
CA SER A 32 32.26 -31.34 12.29
C SER A 32 31.09 -32.23 11.87
N ALA A 33 30.25 -32.61 12.81
CA ALA A 33 28.99 -33.29 12.51
C ALA A 33 28.29 -32.52 11.39
N PRO A 34 27.69 -33.19 10.40
CA PRO A 34 26.85 -32.52 9.43
C PRO A 34 25.81 -31.70 10.20
N ALA A 35 25.65 -30.43 9.87
CA ALA A 35 24.49 -29.68 10.31
C ALA A 35 23.27 -30.52 9.90
N GLU A 36 22.45 -30.92 10.86
CA GLU A 36 21.14 -31.48 10.56
C GLU A 36 20.46 -30.46 9.66
N GLU A 37 20.19 -30.80 8.41
CA GLU A 37 19.29 -30.05 7.55
C GLU A 37 17.95 -30.09 8.26
N SER A 38 17.65 -29.05 9.04
CA SER A 38 16.31 -28.83 9.56
C SER A 38 15.42 -28.63 8.33
N GLY A 39 14.37 -29.47 8.21
CA GLY A 39 13.38 -29.28 7.16
C GLY A 39 12.79 -27.86 7.20
N PRO A 40 11.97 -27.47 6.21
CA PRO A 40 11.42 -26.14 6.14
C PRO A 40 10.65 -25.77 7.43
N VAL A 41 10.69 -24.50 7.79
CA VAL A 41 9.92 -23.96 8.94
C VAL A 41 8.45 -23.98 8.56
N GLU A 42 7.63 -24.72 9.32
CA GLU A 42 6.21 -24.84 9.07
C GLU A 42 5.44 -23.65 9.61
N ILE A 43 4.67 -22.98 8.75
CA ILE A 43 3.75 -21.88 9.10
C ILE A 43 2.34 -22.35 8.79
N GLN A 44 1.48 -22.43 9.82
CA GLN A 44 0.13 -22.98 9.67
C GLN A 44 -0.78 -22.07 8.88
N GLU A 45 -0.67 -20.75 9.08
CA GLU A 45 -1.57 -19.77 8.50
C GLU A 45 -0.83 -18.45 8.28
N LEU A 46 -1.10 -17.81 7.14
CA LEU A 46 -0.67 -16.46 6.77
C LEU A 46 -1.89 -15.68 6.29
N ASN A 47 -2.19 -14.58 6.94
CA ASN A 47 -3.36 -13.74 6.68
C ASN A 47 -2.94 -12.48 5.93
N ILE A 48 -3.42 -12.30 4.70
CA ILE A 48 -3.12 -11.16 3.83
C ILE A 48 -4.40 -10.36 3.61
N ALA A 49 -4.36 -9.06 3.90
CA ALA A 49 -5.47 -8.15 3.70
C ALA A 49 -5.14 -7.09 2.64
N PHE A 50 -6.10 -6.80 1.79
CA PHE A 50 -6.00 -5.77 0.76
C PHE A 50 -6.91 -4.59 1.10
N ALA A 51 -6.41 -3.36 0.96
CA ALA A 51 -7.26 -2.18 0.94
C ALA A 51 -8.20 -2.21 -0.28
N PRO A 52 -9.43 -1.65 -0.17
CA PRO A 52 -10.42 -1.68 -1.25
C PRO A 52 -10.08 -0.68 -2.37
N TYR A 53 -8.98 -0.95 -3.09
CA TYR A 53 -8.57 -0.18 -4.26
C TYR A 53 -9.57 -0.30 -5.42
N ASP A 54 -10.21 -1.47 -5.54
CA ASP A 54 -11.27 -1.77 -6.50
C ASP A 54 -12.39 -2.58 -5.80
N ALA A 55 -13.42 -2.99 -6.52
CA ALA A 55 -14.47 -3.85 -5.98
C ALA A 55 -13.86 -5.13 -5.38
N SER A 56 -14.33 -5.51 -4.19
CA SER A 56 -13.78 -6.64 -3.44
C SER A 56 -13.76 -7.95 -4.24
N GLU A 57 -14.81 -8.19 -5.04
CA GLU A 57 -14.89 -9.38 -5.90
C GLU A 57 -13.81 -9.39 -6.97
N THR A 58 -13.48 -8.21 -7.55
CA THR A 58 -12.41 -8.03 -8.54
C THR A 58 -11.05 -8.34 -7.92
N ILE A 59 -10.77 -7.74 -6.74
CA ILE A 59 -9.52 -7.96 -6.02
C ILE A 59 -9.34 -9.43 -5.67
N MET A 60 -10.36 -10.06 -5.05
CA MET A 60 -10.30 -11.46 -4.63
C MET A 60 -10.07 -12.40 -5.81
N ALA A 61 -10.77 -12.20 -6.93
CA ALA A 61 -10.61 -13.03 -8.12
C ALA A 61 -9.21 -12.88 -8.75
N ALA A 62 -8.66 -11.67 -8.78
CA ALA A 62 -7.35 -11.40 -9.34
C ALA A 62 -6.20 -11.92 -8.46
N THR A 63 -6.37 -11.92 -7.13
CA THR A 63 -5.30 -12.28 -6.18
C THR A 63 -5.33 -13.74 -5.75
N GLU A 64 -6.37 -14.51 -6.06
CA GLU A 64 -6.47 -15.93 -5.69
C GLU A 64 -5.23 -16.75 -6.14
N PRO A 65 -4.67 -16.60 -7.36
CA PRO A 65 -3.49 -17.35 -7.77
C PRO A 65 -2.22 -17.03 -6.94
N LEU A 66 -2.16 -15.86 -6.29
CA LEU A 66 -1.04 -15.43 -5.46
C LEU A 66 -0.74 -16.43 -4.33
N CYS A 67 -1.77 -17.11 -3.79
CA CYS A 67 -1.60 -18.09 -2.72
C CYS A 67 -0.64 -19.21 -3.13
N GLY A 68 -0.85 -19.83 -4.29
CA GLY A 68 0.00 -20.92 -4.79
C GLY A 68 1.42 -20.44 -5.11
N MET A 69 1.54 -19.28 -5.74
CA MET A 69 2.84 -18.68 -6.07
C MET A 69 3.66 -18.37 -4.81
N LEU A 70 3.03 -17.79 -3.79
CA LEU A 70 3.69 -17.51 -2.51
C LEU A 70 4.10 -18.78 -1.79
N GLN A 71 3.24 -19.81 -1.76
CA GLN A 71 3.59 -21.11 -1.13
C GLN A 71 4.80 -21.74 -1.80
N GLU A 72 4.88 -21.73 -3.13
CA GLU A 72 6.01 -22.26 -3.88
C GLU A 72 7.29 -21.47 -3.58
N LYS A 73 7.26 -20.15 -3.70
CA LYS A 73 8.41 -19.28 -3.46
C LYS A 73 8.91 -19.31 -2.02
N LEU A 74 8.00 -19.33 -1.06
CA LEU A 74 8.35 -19.42 0.36
C LEU A 74 8.94 -20.79 0.69
N LEU A 75 8.46 -21.86 0.07
CA LEU A 75 9.05 -23.20 0.25
C LEU A 75 10.49 -23.24 -0.30
N GLU A 76 10.79 -22.63 -1.45
CA GLU A 76 12.15 -22.47 -1.98
C GLU A 76 13.08 -21.75 -0.99
N LYS A 77 12.50 -20.83 -0.18
CA LYS A 77 13.21 -20.05 0.85
C LYS A 77 13.22 -20.72 2.24
N GLY A 78 12.76 -21.98 2.32
CA GLY A 78 12.80 -22.77 3.56
C GLY A 78 11.57 -22.60 4.46
N TYR A 79 10.46 -22.09 3.97
CA TYR A 79 9.20 -21.90 4.72
C TYR A 79 8.04 -22.66 4.07
N ASP A 80 7.43 -23.58 4.80
CA ASP A 80 6.27 -24.37 4.36
C ASP A 80 4.98 -23.75 4.92
N VAL A 81 4.36 -22.85 4.14
CA VAL A 81 3.12 -22.17 4.51
C VAL A 81 1.92 -23.02 4.09
N LYS A 82 1.17 -23.55 5.08
CA LYS A 82 0.05 -24.49 4.85
C LYS A 82 -1.19 -23.81 4.28
N ASN A 83 -1.54 -22.65 4.83
CA ASN A 83 -2.73 -21.91 4.40
C ASN A 83 -2.39 -20.43 4.23
N ILE A 84 -2.86 -19.83 3.14
CA ILE A 84 -2.85 -18.38 2.94
C ILE A 84 -4.29 -17.93 2.81
N ASN A 85 -4.71 -17.04 3.70
CA ASN A 85 -6.06 -16.46 3.70
C ASN A 85 -5.99 -15.04 3.13
N LEU A 86 -6.72 -14.79 2.06
CA LEU A 86 -6.86 -13.48 1.45
C LEU A 86 -8.15 -12.83 1.92
N SER A 87 -8.12 -11.53 2.15
CA SER A 87 -9.29 -10.72 2.48
C SER A 87 -9.19 -9.32 1.90
N VAL A 88 -10.35 -8.67 1.69
CA VAL A 88 -10.43 -7.25 1.33
C VAL A 88 -11.12 -6.53 2.48
N GLY A 89 -10.50 -5.49 3.00
CA GLY A 89 -11.08 -4.68 4.06
C GLY A 89 -12.30 -3.90 3.58
N ALA A 90 -13.20 -3.58 4.50
CA ALA A 90 -14.35 -2.72 4.21
C ALA A 90 -13.94 -1.25 3.96
N SER A 91 -12.77 -0.85 4.47
CA SER A 91 -12.13 0.45 4.23
C SER A 91 -10.62 0.31 4.35
N TYR A 92 -9.89 1.37 4.01
CA TYR A 92 -8.43 1.43 4.20
C TYR A 92 -8.05 1.31 5.67
N GLU A 93 -8.79 2.00 6.56
CA GLU A 93 -8.59 1.94 8.01
C GLU A 93 -8.83 0.55 8.57
N ALA A 94 -9.85 -0.18 8.06
CA ALA A 94 -10.14 -1.53 8.51
C ALA A 94 -8.96 -2.50 8.29
N VAL A 95 -8.17 -2.29 7.21
CA VAL A 95 -6.95 -3.07 6.99
C VAL A 95 -5.83 -2.64 7.95
N GLY A 96 -5.69 -1.33 8.20
CA GLY A 96 -4.76 -0.82 9.22
C GLY A 96 -5.08 -1.36 10.62
N GLU A 97 -6.36 -1.38 11.01
CA GLU A 97 -6.83 -1.97 12.27
C GLU A 97 -6.55 -3.48 12.34
N ALA A 98 -6.70 -4.20 11.22
CA ALA A 98 -6.41 -5.62 11.16
C ALA A 98 -4.92 -5.91 11.35
N LEU A 99 -4.03 -5.07 10.78
CA LEU A 99 -2.58 -5.13 11.03
C LEU A 99 -2.24 -4.82 12.50
N SER A 100 -2.84 -3.75 13.06
CA SER A 100 -2.65 -3.35 14.46
C SER A 100 -3.08 -4.46 15.42
N ALA A 101 -4.20 -5.12 15.15
CA ALA A 101 -4.72 -6.22 15.96
C ALA A 101 -3.99 -7.55 15.74
N GLY A 102 -3.13 -7.68 14.72
CA GLY A 102 -2.49 -8.94 14.34
C GLY A 102 -3.45 -9.96 13.73
N SER A 103 -4.64 -9.55 13.29
CA SER A 103 -5.59 -10.41 12.55
C SER A 103 -5.27 -10.47 11.05
N ALA A 104 -4.51 -9.52 10.53
CA ALA A 104 -3.78 -9.61 9.28
C ALA A 104 -2.27 -9.59 9.59
N ASP A 105 -1.52 -10.50 8.97
CA ASP A 105 -0.06 -10.55 9.07
C ASP A 105 0.58 -9.57 8.08
N VAL A 106 -0.03 -9.45 6.89
CA VAL A 106 0.40 -8.60 5.78
C VAL A 106 -0.77 -7.76 5.30
N GLY A 107 -0.52 -6.48 5.00
CA GLY A 107 -1.50 -5.56 4.43
C GLY A 107 -0.96 -4.86 3.19
N PHE A 108 -1.74 -4.89 2.11
CA PHE A 108 -1.51 -4.05 0.93
C PHE A 108 -2.31 -2.76 1.14
N ILE A 109 -1.63 -1.68 1.51
CA ILE A 109 -2.24 -0.44 1.96
C ILE A 109 -1.57 0.79 1.34
N SER A 110 -2.27 1.92 1.34
CA SER A 110 -1.69 3.20 0.91
C SER A 110 -0.64 3.71 1.90
N GLY A 111 0.26 4.59 1.43
CA GLY A 111 1.20 5.30 2.31
C GLY A 111 0.48 6.05 3.44
N GLY A 112 -0.70 6.64 3.13
CA GLY A 112 -1.54 7.31 4.12
C GLY A 112 -2.06 6.38 5.21
N THR A 113 -2.51 5.19 4.86
CA THR A 113 -2.91 4.18 5.85
C THR A 113 -1.70 3.71 6.66
N TYR A 114 -0.57 3.42 5.99
CA TYR A 114 0.65 3.01 6.68
C TYR A 114 1.06 4.02 7.75
N THR A 115 1.12 5.30 7.43
CA THR A 115 1.57 6.34 8.38
C THR A 115 0.65 6.50 9.58
N LEU A 116 -0.66 6.22 9.45
CA LEU A 116 -1.61 6.20 10.56
C LEU A 116 -1.38 5.05 11.54
N TYR A 117 -0.90 3.91 11.03
CA TYR A 117 -0.72 2.67 11.81
C TYR A 117 0.75 2.27 11.96
N SER A 118 1.70 3.17 11.68
CA SER A 118 3.15 2.89 11.72
C SER A 118 3.70 2.55 13.11
N ASP A 119 2.96 2.85 14.17
CA ASP A 119 3.26 2.37 15.52
C ASP A 119 3.05 0.85 15.66
N ASP A 120 2.11 0.28 14.90
CA ASP A 120 1.65 -1.11 15.00
C ASP A 120 2.07 -2.00 13.83
N CYS A 121 2.51 -1.42 12.73
CA CYS A 121 3.01 -2.15 11.56
C CYS A 121 4.31 -1.54 11.03
N ASP A 122 5.10 -2.34 10.31
CA ASP A 122 6.29 -1.90 9.58
C ASP A 122 6.03 -1.95 8.08
N VAL A 123 6.54 -0.98 7.32
CA VAL A 123 6.62 -1.12 5.87
C VAL A 123 7.68 -2.16 5.53
N LEU A 124 7.33 -3.11 4.67
CA LEU A 124 8.28 -4.10 4.16
C LEU A 124 8.69 -3.74 2.72
N LEU A 125 7.70 -3.49 1.86
CA LEU A 125 7.93 -3.16 0.47
C LEU A 125 7.18 -1.89 0.08
N SER A 126 7.79 -1.12 -0.82
CA SER A 126 7.12 -0.09 -1.61
C SER A 126 6.80 -0.65 -3.00
N ALA A 127 5.62 -0.33 -3.50
CA ALA A 127 5.24 -0.66 -4.86
C ALA A 127 6.03 0.20 -5.86
N LEU A 128 6.38 -0.40 -6.98
CA LEU A 128 6.83 0.30 -8.18
C LEU A 128 5.65 0.43 -9.13
N ARG A 129 5.57 1.53 -9.88
CA ARG A 129 4.52 1.79 -10.87
C ARG A 129 5.15 2.15 -12.21
N SER A 130 4.47 1.84 -13.31
CA SER A 130 4.83 2.43 -14.60
C SER A 130 4.53 3.93 -14.55
N ALA A 131 5.46 4.72 -15.04
CA ALA A 131 5.24 6.15 -15.21
C ALA A 131 4.07 6.38 -16.18
N TYR A 132 3.29 7.42 -15.90
CA TYR A 132 2.13 7.80 -16.71
C TYR A 132 2.50 8.93 -17.66
N SER A 133 2.03 8.88 -18.91
CA SER A 133 2.40 9.86 -19.95
C SER A 133 1.91 11.28 -19.64
N LYS A 134 0.93 11.42 -18.74
CA LYS A 134 0.44 12.70 -18.24
C LYS A 134 0.91 12.88 -16.80
N ASP A 135 1.86 13.78 -16.58
CA ASP A 135 2.50 14.04 -15.29
C ASP A 135 2.72 15.53 -14.99
N SER A 136 2.06 16.41 -15.74
CA SER A 136 2.10 17.87 -15.50
C SER A 136 1.28 18.26 -14.27
N GLU A 137 1.71 19.31 -13.55
CA GLU A 137 0.91 19.95 -12.48
C GLU A 137 -0.18 20.87 -13.04
N ASN A 138 -0.09 21.23 -14.32
CA ASN A 138 -1.12 22.04 -14.99
C ASN A 138 -2.25 21.14 -15.52
N PRO A 139 -3.50 21.28 -15.04
CA PRO A 139 -4.63 20.44 -15.45
C PRO A 139 -4.94 20.56 -16.94
N ALA A 140 -4.67 21.70 -17.60
CA ALA A 140 -4.92 21.87 -19.02
C ALA A 140 -4.12 20.90 -19.90
N ASP A 141 -2.94 20.46 -19.45
CA ASP A 141 -2.10 19.50 -20.17
C ASP A 141 -2.69 18.08 -20.15
N TRP A 142 -3.66 17.83 -19.27
CA TRP A 142 -4.39 16.56 -19.17
C TRP A 142 -5.61 16.52 -20.09
N ASN A 143 -6.15 17.69 -20.45
CA ASN A 143 -7.39 17.89 -21.20
C ASN A 143 -7.15 18.17 -22.69
N ASP A 144 -6.02 17.72 -23.23
CA ASP A 144 -5.61 17.92 -24.64
C ASP A 144 -6.38 17.01 -25.64
N GLY A 145 -7.33 16.22 -25.15
CA GLY A 145 -8.13 15.28 -25.95
C GLY A 145 -7.41 13.97 -26.26
N THR A 146 -6.20 13.75 -25.76
CA THR A 146 -5.47 12.48 -25.94
C THR A 146 -5.58 11.61 -24.71
N PRO A 147 -5.81 10.29 -24.86
CA PRO A 147 -5.73 9.35 -23.73
C PRO A 147 -4.34 9.33 -23.09
N GLY A 148 -4.29 9.30 -21.77
CA GLY A 148 -3.06 8.96 -21.07
C GLY A 148 -2.74 7.48 -21.20
N ALA A 149 -1.47 7.10 -21.07
CA ALA A 149 -1.00 5.72 -21.13
C ALA A 149 0.22 5.52 -20.26
N TYR A 150 0.54 4.28 -19.93
CA TYR A 150 1.81 3.94 -19.28
C TYR A 150 2.97 4.05 -20.28
N THR A 151 4.11 4.61 -19.83
CA THR A 151 5.30 4.80 -20.70
C THR A 151 6.22 3.58 -20.70
N GLY A 152 6.11 2.70 -19.72
CA GLY A 152 7.03 1.59 -19.50
C GLY A 152 8.25 1.95 -18.64
N ASP A 153 8.47 3.22 -18.35
CA ASP A 153 9.47 3.63 -17.35
C ASP A 153 8.92 3.39 -15.94
N MET A 154 9.82 3.17 -14.98
CA MET A 154 9.46 2.99 -13.57
C MET A 154 9.33 4.34 -12.86
N SER A 155 8.31 4.48 -12.01
CA SER A 155 8.10 5.66 -11.18
C SER A 155 8.05 5.28 -9.70
N THR A 156 8.68 6.09 -8.86
CA THR A 156 8.60 6.00 -7.39
C THR A 156 7.44 6.79 -6.81
N TYR A 157 6.75 7.58 -7.64
CA TYR A 157 5.59 8.38 -7.25
C TYR A 157 4.49 8.30 -8.31
N TYR A 158 3.32 8.73 -7.92
CA TYR A 158 2.18 9.01 -8.78
C TYR A 158 1.51 10.32 -8.32
N ARG A 159 0.51 10.81 -9.05
CA ARG A 159 -0.26 12.01 -8.65
C ARG A 159 -1.71 11.67 -8.36
N SER A 160 -2.39 12.54 -7.64
CA SER A 160 -3.84 12.55 -7.57
C SER A 160 -4.39 13.61 -8.53
N ILE A 161 -5.60 13.37 -9.01
CA ILE A 161 -6.35 14.31 -9.86
C ILE A 161 -7.71 14.61 -9.25
N ILE A 162 -8.15 15.83 -9.48
CA ILE A 162 -9.52 16.29 -9.27
C ILE A 162 -10.20 16.21 -10.62
N LEU A 163 -11.16 15.30 -10.79
CA LEU A 163 -11.74 14.93 -12.08
C LEU A 163 -13.21 15.35 -12.14
N ALA A 164 -13.57 16.26 -13.05
CA ALA A 164 -14.94 16.62 -13.34
C ALA A 164 -15.62 15.57 -14.22
N GLY A 165 -16.89 15.26 -13.92
CA GLY A 165 -17.72 14.32 -14.67
C GLY A 165 -18.64 14.99 -15.69
N PRO A 166 -19.53 14.18 -16.33
CA PRO A 166 -20.39 14.62 -17.43
C PRO A 166 -21.64 15.41 -16.97
N SER A 167 -21.81 15.69 -15.68
CA SER A 167 -22.90 16.54 -15.19
C SER A 167 -22.80 17.96 -15.76
N ASP A 168 -23.90 18.70 -15.76
CA ASP A 168 -23.90 20.11 -16.23
C ASP A 168 -22.91 20.97 -15.43
N LYS A 169 -22.80 20.71 -14.12
CA LYS A 169 -21.87 21.41 -13.23
C LYS A 169 -20.42 20.99 -13.52
N GLY A 170 -20.14 19.70 -13.64
CA GLY A 170 -18.81 19.19 -14.00
C GLY A 170 -18.33 19.79 -15.33
N LYS A 171 -19.19 19.84 -16.34
CA LYS A 171 -18.89 20.46 -17.64
C LYS A 171 -18.63 21.96 -17.54
N ALA A 172 -19.38 22.68 -16.68
CA ALA A 172 -19.16 24.11 -16.47
C ALA A 172 -17.80 24.40 -15.83
N LEU A 173 -17.40 23.62 -14.81
CA LEU A 173 -16.10 23.71 -14.17
C LEU A 173 -14.97 23.39 -15.17
N ALA A 174 -15.13 22.31 -15.94
CA ALA A 174 -14.16 21.90 -16.96
C ALA A 174 -13.97 22.97 -18.04
N ALA A 175 -15.04 23.62 -18.48
CA ALA A 175 -14.98 24.68 -19.50
C ALA A 175 -14.12 25.87 -19.05
N LYS A 176 -14.19 26.24 -17.77
CA LYS A 176 -13.36 27.32 -17.20
C LYS A 176 -11.87 26.92 -17.17
N VAL A 177 -11.56 25.73 -16.65
CA VAL A 177 -10.17 25.24 -16.60
C VAL A 177 -9.57 25.17 -18.01
N ASN A 178 -10.32 24.65 -18.98
CA ASN A 178 -9.88 24.54 -20.37
C ASN A 178 -9.74 25.91 -21.06
N ALA A 179 -10.42 26.96 -20.55
CA ALA A 179 -10.23 28.34 -20.98
C ALA A 179 -9.06 29.04 -20.28
N GLY A 180 -8.38 28.38 -19.34
CA GLY A 180 -7.31 28.96 -18.53
C GLY A 180 -7.83 29.89 -17.43
N GLU A 181 -9.10 29.75 -17.04
CA GLU A 181 -9.71 30.51 -15.95
C GLU A 181 -9.54 29.75 -14.63
N GLU A 182 -9.30 30.50 -13.54
CA GLU A 182 -9.23 29.92 -12.20
C GLU A 182 -10.63 29.59 -11.70
N LEU A 183 -10.77 28.47 -10.99
CA LEU A 183 -11.98 28.11 -10.26
C LEU A 183 -12.01 28.84 -8.91
N THR A 184 -13.21 29.24 -8.49
CA THR A 184 -13.42 29.80 -7.15
C THR A 184 -13.80 28.70 -6.17
N TRP A 185 -13.58 28.96 -4.86
CA TRP A 185 -14.05 28.07 -3.80
C TRP A 185 -15.58 27.85 -3.85
N GLU A 186 -16.34 28.91 -4.13
CA GLU A 186 -17.80 28.84 -4.22
C GLU A 186 -18.25 27.85 -5.33
N GLU A 187 -17.58 27.86 -6.48
CA GLU A 187 -17.90 26.96 -7.60
C GLU A 187 -17.59 25.51 -7.23
N LEU A 188 -16.44 25.25 -6.57
CA LEU A 188 -16.04 23.93 -6.14
C LEU A 188 -16.91 23.41 -4.99
N SER A 189 -17.25 24.26 -4.01
CA SER A 189 -18.08 23.88 -2.86
C SER A 189 -19.55 23.68 -3.22
N ASP A 190 -20.05 24.28 -4.31
CA ASP A 190 -21.40 24.02 -4.83
C ASP A 190 -21.51 22.67 -5.57
N ALA A 191 -20.39 22.07 -5.95
CA ALA A 191 -20.35 20.75 -6.59
C ALA A 191 -20.49 19.61 -5.58
N THR A 192 -21.02 18.48 -6.06
CA THR A 192 -21.04 17.22 -5.29
C THR A 192 -19.76 16.44 -5.58
N TRP A 193 -19.00 16.16 -4.54
CA TRP A 193 -17.73 15.43 -4.61
C TRP A 193 -17.91 13.98 -4.19
N THR A 194 -17.28 13.06 -4.90
CA THR A 194 -17.09 11.69 -4.43
C THR A 194 -15.61 11.47 -4.07
N VAL A 195 -15.39 11.01 -2.84
CA VAL A 195 -14.06 10.84 -2.23
C VAL A 195 -13.92 9.44 -1.66
N MET A 196 -12.70 9.01 -1.38
CA MET A 196 -12.42 7.78 -0.64
C MET A 196 -12.42 8.04 0.88
N SER A 197 -12.02 7.05 1.67
CA SER A 197 -11.84 7.23 3.11
C SER A 197 -10.71 8.22 3.43
N ALA A 198 -10.72 8.78 4.64
CA ALA A 198 -9.78 9.82 5.07
C ALA A 198 -8.32 9.38 5.11
N SER A 199 -8.04 8.08 5.11
CA SER A 199 -6.68 7.51 5.02
C SER A 199 -6.23 7.21 3.59
N SER A 200 -7.10 7.40 2.59
CA SER A 200 -6.71 7.22 1.19
C SER A 200 -5.87 8.38 0.71
N THR A 201 -4.63 8.11 0.34
CA THR A 201 -3.66 9.11 -0.09
C THR A 201 -4.17 9.93 -1.28
N SER A 202 -4.44 9.29 -2.43
CA SER A 202 -4.91 10.00 -3.63
C SER A 202 -6.41 10.27 -3.67
N GLY A 203 -7.20 9.53 -2.85
CA GLY A 203 -8.66 9.69 -2.81
C GLY A 203 -9.17 10.67 -1.75
N TYR A 204 -8.28 11.20 -0.89
CA TYR A 204 -8.65 12.14 0.16
C TYR A 204 -7.52 13.07 0.57
N ILE A 205 -6.37 12.56 1.03
CA ILE A 205 -5.31 13.35 1.71
C ILE A 205 -4.76 14.42 0.77
N TYR A 206 -4.22 14.04 -0.37
CA TYR A 206 -3.62 14.98 -1.31
C TYR A 206 -4.65 15.91 -2.00
N PRO A 207 -5.87 15.48 -2.37
CA PRO A 207 -6.92 16.41 -2.76
C PRO A 207 -7.28 17.43 -1.68
N ALA A 208 -7.26 17.06 -0.38
CA ALA A 208 -7.50 17.99 0.71
C ALA A 208 -6.36 18.99 0.86
N LEU A 209 -5.10 18.55 0.68
CA LEU A 209 -3.93 19.45 0.65
C LEU A 209 -4.01 20.40 -0.53
N TRP A 210 -4.35 19.92 -1.71
CA TRP A 210 -4.53 20.76 -2.91
C TRP A 210 -5.60 21.83 -2.67
N LEU A 211 -6.74 21.49 -2.08
CA LEU A 211 -7.76 22.46 -1.70
C LEU A 211 -7.24 23.47 -0.66
N ASN A 212 -6.41 23.03 0.28
CA ASN A 212 -5.83 23.92 1.28
C ASN A 212 -4.84 24.90 0.67
N GLU A 213 -3.97 24.46 -0.22
CA GLU A 213 -2.99 25.29 -0.89
C GLU A 213 -3.64 26.39 -1.75
N HIS A 214 -4.71 26.03 -2.49
CA HIS A 214 -5.34 26.95 -3.44
C HIS A 214 -6.40 27.85 -2.79
N TYR A 215 -7.11 27.37 -1.76
CA TYR A 215 -8.29 28.01 -1.21
C TYR A 215 -8.26 28.19 0.31
N GLY A 216 -7.24 27.67 1.03
CA GLY A 216 -7.22 27.65 2.50
C GLY A 216 -8.37 26.82 3.09
N LYS A 217 -8.83 25.79 2.37
CA LYS A 217 -9.98 24.94 2.67
C LYS A 217 -9.61 23.47 2.51
N THR A 218 -10.41 22.55 3.07
CA THR A 218 -10.19 21.12 2.94
C THR A 218 -11.46 20.42 2.48
N ILE A 219 -11.40 19.11 2.25
CA ILE A 219 -12.58 18.29 1.95
C ILE A 219 -13.64 18.39 3.03
N SER A 220 -13.25 18.57 4.30
CA SER A 220 -14.18 18.74 5.42
C SER A 220 -14.99 20.05 5.40
N ASP A 221 -14.54 21.04 4.63
CA ASP A 221 -15.27 22.29 4.41
C ASP A 221 -16.33 22.20 3.29
N LEU A 222 -16.30 21.11 2.49
CA LEU A 222 -17.24 20.90 1.39
C LEU A 222 -18.61 20.45 1.94
N PRO A 223 -19.73 21.10 1.53
CA PRO A 223 -21.06 20.75 2.03
C PRO A 223 -21.63 19.47 1.39
N ASN A 224 -21.17 19.09 0.20
CA ASN A 224 -21.73 18.01 -0.59
C ASN A 224 -20.66 16.95 -0.90
N VAL A 225 -20.38 16.06 0.06
CA VAL A 225 -19.40 14.99 -0.07
C VAL A 225 -20.07 13.63 0.08
N ILE A 226 -19.77 12.71 -0.84
CA ILE A 226 -20.18 11.31 -0.80
C ILE A 226 -18.91 10.47 -0.67
N GLN A 227 -18.77 9.74 0.42
CA GLN A 227 -17.70 8.77 0.53
C GLN A 227 -18.04 7.51 -0.27
N SER A 228 -17.11 7.06 -1.10
CA SER A 228 -17.16 5.80 -1.84
C SER A 228 -16.30 4.74 -1.14
N ASP A 229 -16.71 3.49 -1.26
CA ASP A 229 -16.01 2.33 -0.71
C ASP A 229 -14.89 1.82 -1.64
N SER A 230 -14.95 2.18 -2.93
CA SER A 230 -13.94 1.83 -3.93
C SER A 230 -13.87 2.88 -5.03
N TYR A 231 -12.77 2.91 -5.79
CA TYR A 231 -12.65 3.79 -6.94
C TYR A 231 -13.61 3.42 -8.08
N SER A 232 -13.97 2.14 -8.26
CA SER A 232 -15.00 1.74 -9.21
C SER A 232 -16.35 2.34 -8.86
N THR A 233 -16.75 2.31 -7.58
CA THR A 233 -17.97 2.97 -7.09
C THR A 233 -17.90 4.50 -7.30
N SER A 234 -16.74 5.11 -7.04
CA SER A 234 -16.53 6.54 -7.27
C SER A 234 -16.72 6.91 -8.74
N MET A 235 -16.13 6.15 -9.67
CA MET A 235 -16.27 6.37 -11.11
C MET A 235 -17.69 6.11 -11.62
N ALA A 236 -18.40 5.13 -11.06
CA ALA A 236 -19.81 4.90 -11.40
C ALA A 236 -20.70 6.07 -10.97
N ARG A 237 -20.46 6.67 -9.79
CA ARG A 237 -21.16 7.88 -9.34
C ARG A 237 -20.88 9.08 -10.24
N LEU A 238 -19.63 9.22 -10.66
CA LEU A 238 -19.24 10.29 -11.59
C LEU A 238 -19.94 10.12 -12.95
N ALA A 239 -19.89 8.92 -13.55
CA ALA A 239 -20.49 8.62 -14.85
C ALA A 239 -22.00 8.82 -14.87
N SER A 240 -22.68 8.41 -13.78
CA SER A 240 -24.14 8.55 -13.64
C SER A 240 -24.61 9.96 -13.24
N GLY A 241 -23.68 10.90 -12.98
CA GLY A 241 -24.00 12.27 -12.54
C GLY A 241 -24.51 12.35 -11.10
N GLN A 242 -24.31 11.31 -10.28
CA GLN A 242 -24.56 11.38 -8.84
C GLN A 242 -23.50 12.22 -8.12
N ALA A 243 -22.32 12.34 -8.69
CA ALA A 243 -21.28 13.26 -8.29
C ALA A 243 -20.84 14.09 -9.49
N ASP A 244 -20.46 15.35 -9.23
CA ASP A 244 -19.94 16.28 -10.24
C ASP A 244 -18.43 16.14 -10.37
N ILE A 245 -17.76 15.82 -9.25
CA ILE A 245 -16.30 15.71 -9.12
C ILE A 245 -15.96 14.41 -8.44
N ALA A 246 -14.97 13.70 -8.95
CA ALA A 246 -14.29 12.58 -8.30
C ALA A 246 -12.81 12.93 -8.06
N VAL A 247 -12.21 12.33 -7.04
CA VAL A 247 -10.78 12.44 -6.77
C VAL A 247 -10.13 11.07 -6.71
N GLY A 248 -8.89 10.97 -7.15
CA GLY A 248 -8.14 9.73 -7.11
C GLY A 248 -6.84 9.78 -7.90
N PHE A 249 -6.23 8.64 -8.11
CA PHE A 249 -4.93 8.53 -8.77
C PHE A 249 -4.98 8.97 -10.25
N ALA A 250 -3.87 9.47 -10.76
CA ALA A 250 -3.73 10.09 -12.07
C ALA A 250 -4.25 9.25 -13.26
N HIS A 251 -4.18 7.94 -13.19
CA HIS A 251 -4.60 7.04 -14.27
C HIS A 251 -6.03 6.46 -14.08
N LEU A 252 -6.91 7.13 -13.30
CA LEU A 252 -8.32 6.72 -13.12
C LEU A 252 -9.05 6.54 -14.45
N GLN A 253 -8.92 7.51 -15.35
CA GLN A 253 -9.55 7.44 -16.66
C GLN A 253 -9.06 6.22 -17.46
N TYR A 254 -7.75 5.96 -17.47
CA TYR A 254 -7.16 4.82 -18.15
C TYR A 254 -7.64 3.48 -17.57
N LYS A 255 -7.62 3.36 -16.24
CA LYS A 255 -8.03 2.13 -15.55
C LYS A 255 -9.48 1.74 -15.85
N TYR A 256 -10.37 2.71 -15.91
CA TYR A 256 -11.81 2.48 -16.03
C TYR A 256 -12.39 2.79 -17.42
N ALA A 257 -11.52 2.95 -18.44
CA ALA A 257 -11.96 3.29 -19.80
C ALA A 257 -12.95 2.27 -20.39
N ASP A 258 -12.70 0.98 -20.18
CA ASP A 258 -13.54 -0.10 -20.71
C ASP A 258 -14.88 -0.23 -19.95
N GLN A 259 -14.89 0.01 -18.64
CA GLN A 259 -16.08 -0.06 -17.79
C GLN A 259 -16.95 1.20 -17.88
N TRP A 260 -16.39 2.34 -18.33
CA TRP A 260 -17.08 3.62 -18.33
C TRP A 260 -18.47 3.56 -18.98
N ASN A 261 -18.55 2.99 -20.19
CA ASN A 261 -19.84 2.83 -20.90
C ASN A 261 -20.54 1.53 -20.54
N SER A 262 -19.78 0.43 -20.39
CA SER A 262 -20.36 -0.91 -20.27
C SER A 262 -20.99 -1.17 -18.91
N GLU A 263 -20.47 -0.54 -17.84
CA GLU A 263 -20.86 -0.83 -16.47
C GLU A 263 -21.34 0.44 -15.73
N PHE A 264 -20.69 1.60 -15.93
CA PHE A 264 -20.95 2.81 -15.13
C PHE A 264 -21.99 3.75 -15.73
N GLY A 265 -22.36 3.55 -17.02
CA GLY A 265 -23.42 4.31 -17.67
C GLY A 265 -22.96 5.62 -18.32
N GLY A 266 -21.67 5.76 -18.58
CA GLY A 266 -21.12 6.85 -19.39
C GLY A 266 -21.72 6.84 -20.81
N THR A 267 -21.77 7.99 -21.46
CA THR A 267 -22.40 8.16 -22.78
C THR A 267 -21.41 8.38 -23.91
N GLY A 268 -20.25 8.95 -23.59
CA GLY A 268 -19.09 9.11 -24.47
C GLY A 268 -17.92 8.26 -23.99
N SER A 269 -16.74 8.47 -24.51
CA SER A 269 -15.53 7.89 -23.87
C SER A 269 -15.24 8.61 -22.54
N VAL A 270 -14.56 7.94 -21.62
CA VAL A 270 -14.15 8.57 -20.36
C VAL A 270 -13.33 9.85 -20.59
N TRP A 271 -12.56 9.89 -21.68
CA TRP A 271 -11.72 11.03 -22.06
C TRP A 271 -12.51 12.21 -22.59
N GLU A 272 -13.70 11.97 -23.17
CA GLU A 272 -14.62 13.02 -23.64
C GLU A 272 -15.57 13.48 -22.54
N ASP A 273 -16.00 12.55 -21.70
CA ASP A 273 -16.99 12.81 -20.64
C ASP A 273 -16.37 13.45 -19.38
N THR A 274 -15.06 13.37 -19.21
CA THR A 274 -14.38 13.87 -18.00
C THR A 274 -13.22 14.80 -18.32
N ASN A 275 -12.92 15.72 -17.38
CA ASN A 275 -11.81 16.65 -17.50
C ASN A 275 -11.12 16.84 -16.14
N VAL A 276 -9.81 16.95 -16.14
CA VAL A 276 -9.01 17.23 -14.93
C VAL A 276 -9.16 18.71 -14.59
N LEU A 277 -9.56 18.99 -13.35
CA LEU A 277 -9.71 20.34 -12.78
C LEU A 277 -8.48 20.76 -11.97
N GLY A 278 -7.76 19.80 -11.41
CA GLY A 278 -6.58 20.02 -10.59
C GLY A 278 -5.72 18.77 -10.53
N VAL A 279 -4.43 18.95 -10.29
CA VAL A 279 -3.42 17.91 -10.16
C VAL A 279 -2.62 18.19 -8.90
N THR A 280 -2.33 17.17 -8.11
CA THR A 280 -1.55 17.32 -6.87
C THR A 280 -0.04 17.17 -7.14
N GLU A 281 0.77 17.49 -6.16
CA GLU A 281 2.17 17.08 -6.11
C GLU A 281 2.31 15.55 -6.17
N GLY A 282 3.56 15.07 -6.31
CA GLY A 282 3.86 13.64 -6.37
C GLY A 282 3.62 12.94 -5.03
N ILE A 283 3.01 11.78 -5.08
CA ILE A 283 2.65 10.93 -3.94
C ILE A 283 3.55 9.70 -3.95
N TYR A 284 4.21 9.38 -2.84
CA TYR A 284 5.01 8.16 -2.76
C TYR A 284 4.12 6.91 -2.88
N ASN A 285 4.66 5.83 -3.45
CA ASN A 285 3.85 4.65 -3.82
C ASN A 285 3.30 3.89 -2.60
N ASP A 286 2.28 3.04 -2.85
CA ASP A 286 1.64 2.20 -1.85
C ASP A 286 2.61 1.18 -1.23
N THR A 287 2.22 0.64 -0.07
CA THR A 287 3.05 -0.26 0.73
C THR A 287 2.52 -1.69 0.73
N VAL A 288 3.45 -2.65 0.91
CA VAL A 288 3.16 -3.94 1.53
C VAL A 288 3.71 -3.85 2.94
N SER A 289 2.81 -3.74 3.91
CA SER A 289 3.15 -3.57 5.33
C SER A 289 2.90 -4.85 6.12
N VAL A 290 3.65 -5.05 7.20
CA VAL A 290 3.58 -6.25 8.04
C VAL A 290 3.25 -5.88 9.49
N SER A 291 2.42 -6.67 10.13
CA SER A 291 2.00 -6.45 11.52
C SER A 291 3.14 -6.70 12.50
N LYS A 292 3.36 -5.76 13.44
CA LYS A 292 4.26 -5.95 14.59
C LYS A 292 3.69 -6.93 15.62
N ALA A 293 2.36 -7.12 15.65
CA ALA A 293 1.68 -8.06 16.52
C ALA A 293 1.69 -9.51 15.99
N SER A 294 2.05 -9.72 14.72
CA SER A 294 2.10 -11.05 14.11
C SER A 294 3.29 -11.86 14.62
N ALA A 295 3.01 -13.04 15.17
CA ALA A 295 4.04 -13.99 15.57
C ALA A 295 4.73 -14.68 14.36
N VAL A 296 4.11 -14.64 13.18
CA VAL A 296 4.64 -15.22 11.94
C VAL A 296 5.69 -14.31 11.33
N MET A 297 5.53 -13.00 11.43
CA MET A 297 6.39 -11.98 10.81
C MET A 297 7.71 -11.76 11.55
N THR A 298 8.50 -12.84 11.76
CA THR A 298 9.90 -12.75 12.22
C THR A 298 10.76 -12.06 11.17
N ASP A 299 11.92 -11.52 11.57
CA ASP A 299 12.82 -10.80 10.66
C ASP A 299 13.22 -11.66 9.44
N ASP A 300 13.54 -12.95 9.68
CA ASP A 300 13.92 -13.89 8.62
C ASP A 300 12.74 -14.19 7.66
N PHE A 301 11.52 -14.34 8.21
CA PHE A 301 10.34 -14.58 7.38
C PHE A 301 9.92 -13.33 6.60
N ARG A 302 10.04 -12.14 7.18
CA ARG A 302 9.82 -10.86 6.47
C ARG A 302 10.73 -10.73 5.27
N GLN A 303 12.02 -11.05 5.44
CA GLN A 303 12.98 -11.03 4.34
C GLN A 303 12.58 -12.02 3.23
N ALA A 304 12.26 -13.28 3.61
CA ALA A 304 11.85 -14.31 2.67
C ALA A 304 10.55 -13.96 1.93
N PHE A 305 9.56 -13.39 2.65
CA PHE A 305 8.29 -12.93 2.07
C PHE A 305 8.50 -11.76 1.10
N GLY A 306 9.32 -10.77 1.48
CA GLY A 306 9.63 -9.63 0.63
C GLY A 306 10.31 -10.05 -0.67
N GLU A 307 11.33 -10.93 -0.58
CA GLU A 307 12.00 -11.49 -1.75
C GLU A 307 11.03 -12.31 -2.63
N ALA A 308 10.15 -13.12 -2.02
CA ALA A 308 9.15 -13.88 -2.76
C ALA A 308 8.19 -12.96 -3.54
N MET A 309 7.72 -11.88 -2.93
CA MET A 309 6.86 -10.90 -3.60
C MET A 309 7.56 -10.19 -4.75
N ILE A 310 8.85 -9.83 -4.58
CA ILE A 310 9.66 -9.22 -5.64
C ILE A 310 9.78 -10.21 -6.82
N GLU A 311 10.20 -11.45 -6.55
CA GLU A 311 10.34 -12.48 -7.58
C GLU A 311 9.04 -12.81 -8.30
N ILE A 312 7.91 -12.88 -7.57
CA ILE A 312 6.57 -13.06 -8.16
C ILE A 312 6.24 -11.90 -9.10
N GLY A 313 6.48 -10.65 -8.68
CA GLY A 313 6.24 -9.47 -9.51
C GLY A 313 7.04 -9.43 -10.81
N GLU A 314 8.16 -10.16 -10.90
CA GLU A 314 8.98 -10.28 -12.11
C GLU A 314 8.47 -11.36 -13.09
N THR A 315 7.51 -12.20 -12.68
CA THR A 315 6.88 -13.19 -13.56
C THR A 315 5.71 -12.59 -14.34
N GLU A 316 5.38 -13.12 -15.51
CA GLU A 316 4.22 -12.66 -16.31
C GLU A 316 2.90 -12.82 -15.52
N GLU A 317 2.70 -13.96 -14.85
CA GLU A 317 1.50 -14.25 -14.06
C GLU A 317 1.42 -13.36 -12.82
N GLY A 318 2.50 -13.23 -12.05
CA GLY A 318 2.55 -12.38 -10.86
C GLY A 318 2.39 -10.91 -11.20
N LEU A 319 3.02 -10.44 -12.30
CA LEU A 319 2.83 -9.08 -12.79
C LEU A 319 1.35 -8.80 -13.11
N ALA A 320 0.65 -9.74 -13.76
CA ALA A 320 -0.78 -9.58 -14.04
C ALA A 320 -1.62 -9.45 -12.76
N ILE A 321 -1.25 -10.17 -11.69
CA ILE A 321 -1.91 -10.06 -10.37
C ILE A 321 -1.69 -8.67 -9.78
N ILE A 322 -0.43 -8.22 -9.67
CA ILE A 322 -0.13 -6.96 -8.98
C ILE A 322 -0.57 -5.73 -9.78
N GLN A 323 -0.73 -5.84 -11.09
CA GLN A 323 -1.32 -4.79 -11.93
C GLN A 323 -2.78 -4.47 -11.57
N THR A 324 -3.49 -5.35 -10.86
CA THR A 324 -4.79 -5.04 -10.26
C THR A 324 -4.72 -3.82 -9.36
N PHE A 325 -3.58 -3.60 -8.68
CA PHE A 325 -3.29 -2.44 -7.84
C PHE A 325 -2.49 -1.34 -8.58
N ALA A 326 -2.36 -1.44 -9.89
CA ALA A 326 -1.48 -0.60 -10.70
C ALA A 326 0.00 -0.68 -10.29
N HIS A 327 0.42 -1.79 -9.68
CA HIS A 327 1.80 -2.06 -9.36
C HIS A 327 2.51 -2.78 -10.52
N THR A 328 3.80 -2.51 -10.69
CA THR A 328 4.64 -3.14 -11.73
C THR A 328 5.84 -3.86 -11.14
N GLY A 329 5.94 -3.91 -9.82
CA GLY A 329 6.99 -4.56 -9.06
C GLY A 329 7.02 -4.04 -7.63
N TYR A 330 8.02 -4.50 -6.89
CA TYR A 330 8.25 -4.09 -5.51
C TYR A 330 9.74 -3.87 -5.24
N THR A 331 10.04 -3.05 -4.25
CA THR A 331 11.37 -2.88 -3.67
C THR A 331 11.26 -2.81 -2.16
N PHE A 332 12.28 -3.26 -1.43
CA PHE A 332 12.33 -3.05 0.02
C PHE A 332 12.26 -1.57 0.35
N ALA A 333 11.51 -1.23 1.38
CA ALA A 333 11.26 0.13 1.81
C ALA A 333 11.62 0.34 3.29
N GLN A 334 11.77 1.60 3.67
CA GLN A 334 12.05 2.03 5.03
C GLN A 334 10.97 3.01 5.49
N ASP A 335 10.75 3.06 6.81
CA ASP A 335 9.78 3.96 7.44
C ASP A 335 9.98 5.44 7.03
N SER A 336 11.23 5.88 6.93
CA SER A 336 11.59 7.25 6.51
C SER A 336 11.19 7.61 5.07
N ASP A 337 10.93 6.63 4.21
CA ASP A 337 10.46 6.88 2.84
C ASP A 337 9.07 7.54 2.83
N TYR A 338 8.33 7.41 3.94
CA TYR A 338 6.97 7.93 4.13
C TYR A 338 6.89 9.17 5.02
N ASP A 339 8.01 9.86 5.29
CA ASP A 339 8.03 11.08 6.10
C ASP A 339 7.24 12.23 5.47
N GLY A 340 7.23 12.33 4.13
CA GLY A 340 6.41 13.28 3.39
C GLY A 340 4.91 13.05 3.63
N GLU A 341 4.49 11.79 3.61
CA GLU A 341 3.10 11.39 3.86
C GLU A 341 2.66 11.70 5.30
N ARG A 342 3.54 11.48 6.30
CA ARG A 342 3.29 11.89 7.70
C ARG A 342 3.11 13.39 7.82
N ALA A 343 4.01 14.16 7.22
CA ALA A 343 3.92 15.62 7.25
C ALA A 343 2.61 16.12 6.62
N ALA A 344 2.17 15.49 5.52
CA ALA A 344 0.90 15.79 4.88
C ALA A 344 -0.29 15.55 5.79
N GLN A 345 -0.33 14.41 6.48
CA GLN A 345 -1.40 14.09 7.44
C GLN A 345 -1.38 14.98 8.68
N GLU A 346 -0.20 15.30 9.21
CA GLU A 346 -0.06 16.22 10.35
C GLU A 346 -0.58 17.61 10.00
N LEU A 347 -0.27 18.10 8.79
CA LEU A 347 -0.81 19.36 8.31
C LEU A 347 -2.34 19.34 8.28
N LEU A 348 -2.95 18.30 7.68
CA LEU A 348 -4.41 18.18 7.64
C LEU A 348 -5.05 18.11 9.04
N LYS A 349 -4.44 17.37 9.98
CA LYS A 349 -4.90 17.35 11.39
C LYS A 349 -4.84 18.72 12.05
N SER A 350 -3.86 19.54 11.69
CA SER A 350 -3.73 20.91 12.25
C SER A 350 -4.76 21.89 11.70
N LEU A 351 -5.40 21.56 10.56
CA LEU A 351 -6.41 22.37 9.87
C LEU A 351 -7.85 21.98 10.23
N SER A 352 -8.05 20.83 10.85
CA SER A 352 -9.36 20.32 11.30
C SER A 352 -9.67 20.76 12.73
#